data_68372a2aeb3ea6dc619bc908d74d9482
#
_entry.id   68372a2aeb3ea6dc619bc908d74d9482
#
_cell.length_a   1.000
_cell.length_b   1.000
_cell.length_c   1.000
_cell.angle_alpha   90.00
_cell.angle_beta   90.00
_cell.angle_gamma   90.00
#
_symmetry.space_group_name_H-M   'P 1'
#
loop_
_entity.id
_entity.type
_entity.pdbx_description
1 polymer ?
#
loop_
_entity_poly.entity_id
_entity_poly.type
_entity_poly.pdbx_seq_one_letter_code
_entity_poly.pdbx_strand_id
1 'polypeptide(L)'
;MIEAIEQGYRYFGCGGALGFDTLAAQTVLRLREIYPEIRLILVLPCRDQTRGWKQADVAEYDRIMKAADKVTYTSEQYYSGCMHKRNRHLVDNSSLCICYLTEQSGGTAYTVNYARSQGLKIINIAE
;
A
#
# COMPACT_ATOMS: atom_id res chain seq x y z
N MET A 1 -0.21 11.66 6.82
CA MET A 1 0.52 11.60 5.52
C MET A 1 1.18 12.91 5.15
N ILE A 2 0.52 14.04 5.36
CA ILE A 2 1.13 15.37 5.10
C ILE A 2 2.42 15.54 5.91
N GLU A 3 2.41 15.12 7.17
CA GLU A 3 3.62 15.18 8.01
C GLU A 3 4.78 14.40 7.41
N ALA A 4 4.51 13.24 6.80
CA ALA A 4 5.55 12.46 6.13
C ALA A 4 6.13 13.23 4.94
N ILE A 5 5.27 13.88 4.15
CA ILE A 5 5.72 14.69 3.01
C ILE A 5 6.61 15.83 3.50
N GLU A 6 6.22 16.49 4.57
CA GLU A 6 6.98 17.60 5.16
C GLU A 6 8.32 17.14 5.71
N GLN A 7 8.44 15.86 6.12
CA GLN A 7 9.70 15.28 6.57
C GLN A 7 10.60 14.81 5.42
N GLY A 8 10.15 14.97 4.17
CA GLY A 8 10.93 14.64 2.99
C GLY A 8 10.61 13.31 2.32
N TYR A 9 9.62 12.57 2.80
CA TYR A 9 9.18 11.34 2.11
C TYR A 9 8.51 11.70 0.79
N ARG A 10 8.93 11.04 -0.29
CA ARG A 10 8.43 11.33 -1.65
C ARG A 10 7.79 10.13 -2.32
N TYR A 11 8.18 8.91 -1.94
CA TYR A 11 7.68 7.68 -2.55
C TYR A 11 6.75 6.98 -1.58
N PHE A 12 5.51 6.77 -2.01
CA PHE A 12 4.47 6.13 -1.19
C PHE A 12 4.04 4.83 -1.83
N GLY A 13 4.34 3.72 -1.18
CA GLY A 13 4.00 2.38 -1.65
C GLY A 13 2.67 1.92 -1.09
N CYS A 14 1.81 1.40 -1.94
CA CYS A 14 0.50 0.86 -1.57
C CYS A 14 0.29 -0.49 -2.23
N GLY A 15 -0.45 -1.36 -1.56
CA GLY A 15 -0.63 -2.75 -1.99
C GLY A 15 -1.82 -3.02 -2.90
N GLY A 16 -2.71 -2.07 -3.11
CA GLY A 16 -3.86 -2.22 -3.99
C GLY A 16 -5.01 -3.05 -3.44
N ALA A 17 -4.95 -3.53 -2.20
CA ALA A 17 -6.06 -4.25 -1.59
C ALA A 17 -7.23 -3.31 -1.30
N LEU A 18 -8.43 -3.90 -1.15
CA LEU A 18 -9.60 -3.13 -0.73
C LEU A 18 -9.41 -2.57 0.69
N GLY A 19 -10.12 -1.50 1.00
CA GLY A 19 -10.09 -0.88 2.31
C GLY A 19 -8.98 0.15 2.43
N PHE A 20 -8.10 0.00 3.42
CA PHE A 20 -7.09 1.01 3.73
C PHE A 20 -6.13 1.29 2.57
N ASP A 21 -5.71 0.26 1.83
CA ASP A 21 -4.81 0.46 0.68
C ASP A 21 -5.44 1.37 -0.38
N THR A 22 -6.73 1.18 -0.66
CA THR A 22 -7.47 2.03 -1.60
C THR A 22 -7.53 3.47 -1.11
N LEU A 23 -7.88 3.66 0.17
CA LEU A 23 -7.95 4.98 0.78
C LEU A 23 -6.59 5.67 0.77
N ALA A 24 -5.54 4.95 1.10
CA ALA A 24 -4.18 5.49 1.12
C ALA A 24 -3.74 5.92 -0.29
N ALA A 25 -3.98 5.10 -1.30
CA ALA A 25 -3.64 5.42 -2.68
C ALA A 25 -4.41 6.65 -3.17
N GLN A 26 -5.70 6.74 -2.89
CA GLN A 26 -6.52 7.92 -3.23
C GLN A 26 -5.97 9.17 -2.57
N THR A 27 -5.54 9.07 -1.32
CA THR A 27 -4.97 10.19 -0.58
C THR A 27 -3.66 10.66 -1.21
N VAL A 28 -2.78 9.75 -1.59
CA VAL A 28 -1.52 10.09 -2.27
C VAL A 28 -1.80 10.81 -3.59
N LEU A 29 -2.74 10.31 -4.38
CA LEU A 29 -3.08 10.92 -5.67
C LEU A 29 -3.64 12.34 -5.48
N ARG A 30 -4.46 12.55 -4.45
CA ARG A 30 -5.00 13.88 -4.12
C ARG A 30 -3.90 14.82 -3.68
N LEU A 31 -3.01 14.37 -2.79
CA LEU A 31 -1.91 15.19 -2.29
C LEU A 31 -0.86 15.48 -3.37
N ARG A 32 -0.72 14.62 -4.37
CA ARG A 32 0.19 14.87 -5.50
C ARG A 32 -0.18 16.12 -6.28
N GLU A 33 -1.45 16.52 -6.28
CA GLU A 33 -1.90 17.77 -6.91
C GLU A 33 -1.34 18.99 -6.16
N ILE A 34 -1.12 18.88 -4.86
CA ILE A 34 -0.59 19.95 -4.01
C ILE A 34 0.94 19.85 -3.88
N TYR A 35 1.45 18.62 -3.78
CA TYR A 35 2.87 18.31 -3.64
C TYR A 35 3.33 17.51 -4.86
N PRO A 36 3.61 18.18 -5.99
CA PRO A 36 3.84 17.47 -7.26
C PRO A 36 5.09 16.58 -7.30
N GLU A 37 5.96 16.69 -6.29
CA GLU A 37 7.16 15.86 -6.18
C GLU A 37 6.91 14.45 -5.64
N ILE A 38 5.73 14.19 -5.03
CA ILE A 38 5.47 12.85 -4.49
C ILE A 38 5.04 11.88 -5.60
N ARG A 39 5.27 10.59 -5.34
CA ARG A 39 5.02 9.52 -6.31
C ARG A 39 4.26 8.39 -5.63
N LEU A 40 3.29 7.83 -6.35
CA LEU A 40 2.56 6.64 -5.92
C LEU A 40 3.14 5.41 -6.60
N ILE A 41 3.61 4.47 -5.78
CA ILE A 41 4.12 3.19 -6.24
C ILE A 41 3.14 2.12 -5.81
N LEU A 42 2.53 1.41 -6.77
CA LEU A 42 1.69 0.26 -6.44
C LEU A 42 2.54 -0.99 -6.48
N VAL A 43 2.48 -1.77 -5.42
CA VAL A 43 3.11 -3.09 -5.35
C VAL A 43 1.98 -4.10 -5.18
N LEU A 44 1.66 -4.80 -6.26
CA LEU A 44 0.50 -5.66 -6.35
C LEU A 44 0.91 -7.13 -6.19
N PRO A 45 0.12 -7.94 -5.48
CA PRO A 45 0.51 -9.32 -5.18
C PRO A 45 0.46 -10.22 -6.41
N CYS A 46 -0.44 -9.93 -7.35
CA CYS A 46 -0.65 -10.75 -8.56
C CYS A 46 -1.52 -9.97 -9.54
N ARG A 47 -1.56 -10.44 -10.79
CA ARG A 47 -2.33 -9.77 -11.84
C ARG A 47 -3.83 -9.99 -11.72
N ASP A 48 -4.24 -11.06 -11.06
CA ASP A 48 -5.64 -11.41 -10.87
C ASP A 48 -6.18 -11.06 -9.47
N GLN A 49 -5.60 -10.06 -8.81
CA GLN A 49 -6.02 -9.64 -7.47
C GLN A 49 -7.50 -9.26 -7.40
N THR A 50 -8.04 -8.66 -8.45
CA THR A 50 -9.42 -8.18 -8.46
C THR A 50 -10.45 -9.27 -8.72
N ARG A 51 -10.03 -10.50 -8.87
CA ARG A 51 -10.93 -11.63 -9.14
C ARG A 51 -11.98 -11.74 -8.04
N GLY A 52 -13.25 -11.72 -8.45
CA GLY A 52 -14.37 -11.80 -7.51
C GLY A 52 -14.77 -10.48 -6.86
N TRP A 53 -14.11 -9.39 -7.18
CA TRP A 53 -14.48 -8.07 -6.65
C TRP A 53 -15.72 -7.52 -7.36
N LYS A 54 -16.42 -6.61 -6.68
CA LYS A 54 -17.53 -5.87 -7.30
C LYS A 54 -17.00 -5.00 -8.44
N GLN A 55 -17.84 -4.78 -9.45
CA GLN A 55 -17.46 -4.01 -10.63
C GLN A 55 -16.98 -2.59 -10.28
N ALA A 56 -17.65 -1.93 -9.34
CA ALA A 56 -17.25 -0.59 -8.91
C ALA A 56 -15.85 -0.58 -8.27
N ASP A 57 -15.51 -1.61 -7.52
CA ASP A 57 -14.20 -1.74 -6.89
C ASP A 57 -13.11 -2.02 -7.93
N VAL A 58 -13.41 -2.82 -8.95
CA VAL A 58 -12.47 -3.07 -10.06
C VAL A 58 -12.23 -1.78 -10.84
N ALA A 59 -13.27 -0.99 -11.09
CA ALA A 59 -13.13 0.29 -11.80
C ALA A 59 -12.22 1.26 -11.04
N GLU A 60 -12.37 1.35 -9.73
CA GLU A 60 -11.51 2.22 -8.91
C GLU A 60 -10.07 1.71 -8.88
N TYR A 61 -9.88 0.40 -8.76
CA TYR A 61 -8.56 -0.23 -8.84
C TYR A 61 -7.86 0.13 -10.16
N ASP A 62 -8.58 0.01 -11.28
CA ASP A 62 -8.04 0.33 -12.60
C ASP A 62 -7.71 1.81 -12.72
N ARG A 63 -8.56 2.68 -12.17
CA ARG A 63 -8.32 4.13 -12.16
C ARG A 63 -7.04 4.48 -11.40
N ILE A 64 -6.86 3.90 -10.21
CA ILE A 64 -5.67 4.12 -9.38
C ILE A 64 -4.43 3.60 -10.09
N MET A 65 -4.53 2.40 -10.69
CA MET A 65 -3.41 1.79 -11.40
C MET A 65 -2.93 2.65 -12.57
N LYS A 66 -3.86 3.24 -13.32
CA LYS A 66 -3.53 4.13 -14.43
C LYS A 66 -2.90 5.44 -13.95
N ALA A 67 -3.28 5.93 -12.79
CA ALA A 67 -2.78 7.18 -12.23
C ALA A 67 -1.45 7.00 -11.47
N ALA A 68 -1.09 5.77 -11.10
CA ALA A 68 0.13 5.49 -10.36
C ALA A 68 1.38 5.81 -11.19
N ASP A 69 2.44 6.23 -10.50
CA ASP A 69 3.72 6.54 -11.15
C ASP A 69 4.49 5.28 -11.50
N LYS A 70 4.28 4.20 -10.73
CA LYS A 70 4.90 2.90 -11.01
C LYS A 70 4.00 1.78 -10.50
N VAL A 71 3.95 0.68 -11.23
CA VAL A 71 3.22 -0.53 -10.84
C VAL A 71 4.19 -1.71 -10.91
N THR A 72 4.30 -2.44 -9.81
CA THR A 72 5.13 -3.63 -9.69
C THR A 72 4.27 -4.82 -9.26
N TYR A 73 4.46 -5.97 -9.89
CA TYR A 73 3.81 -7.22 -9.47
C TYR A 73 4.85 -8.11 -8.82
N THR A 74 4.56 -8.62 -7.60
CA THR A 74 5.47 -9.54 -6.91
C THR A 74 5.25 -11.00 -7.31
N SER A 75 4.12 -11.29 -7.95
CA SER A 75 3.83 -12.61 -8.53
C SER A 75 2.91 -12.42 -9.74
N GLU A 76 2.88 -13.40 -10.65
CA GLU A 76 2.01 -13.34 -11.82
C GLU A 76 0.59 -13.76 -11.48
N GLN A 77 0.43 -14.84 -10.70
CA GLN A 77 -0.86 -15.41 -10.36
C GLN A 77 -1.00 -15.53 -8.85
N TYR A 78 -2.26 -15.56 -8.38
CA TYR A 78 -2.56 -15.75 -6.98
C TYR A 78 -2.09 -17.14 -6.51
N TYR A 79 -1.46 -17.16 -5.34
CA TYR A 79 -1.17 -18.39 -4.59
C TYR A 79 -1.18 -18.07 -3.10
N SER A 80 -1.29 -19.12 -2.28
CA SER A 80 -1.26 -18.94 -0.82
C SER A 80 0.07 -18.32 -0.40
N GLY A 81 -0.01 -17.19 0.30
CA GLY A 81 1.17 -16.45 0.76
C GLY A 81 1.62 -15.31 -0.16
N CYS A 82 0.99 -15.13 -1.34
CA CYS A 82 1.40 -14.05 -2.25
C CYS A 82 1.17 -12.66 -1.64
N MET A 83 0.15 -12.50 -0.80
CA MET A 83 -0.11 -11.24 -0.10
C MET A 83 0.99 -10.92 0.92
N HIS A 84 1.48 -11.91 1.65
CA HIS A 84 2.59 -11.74 2.57
C HIS A 84 3.89 -11.40 1.82
N LYS A 85 4.12 -12.05 0.69
CA LYS A 85 5.27 -11.74 -0.15
C LYS A 85 5.26 -10.29 -0.59
N ARG A 86 4.09 -9.80 -1.07
CA ARG A 86 3.90 -8.40 -1.46
C ARG A 86 4.14 -7.45 -0.28
N ASN A 87 3.59 -7.78 0.88
CA ASN A 87 3.72 -6.94 2.07
C ASN A 87 5.17 -6.86 2.55
N ARG A 88 5.90 -7.97 2.51
CA ARG A 88 7.34 -7.96 2.83
C ARG A 88 8.13 -7.12 1.82
N HIS A 89 7.79 -7.19 0.55
CA HIS A 89 8.44 -6.35 -0.48
C HIS A 89 8.25 -4.86 -0.17
N LEU A 90 7.02 -4.45 0.20
CA LEU A 90 6.75 -3.07 0.61
C LEU A 90 7.61 -2.66 1.79
N VAL A 91 7.64 -3.48 2.84
CA VAL A 91 8.42 -3.19 4.06
C VAL A 91 9.92 -3.12 3.75
N ASP A 92 10.43 -4.08 2.98
CA ASP A 92 11.87 -4.17 2.67
C ASP A 92 12.37 -2.95 1.89
N ASN A 93 11.47 -2.26 1.18
CA ASN A 93 11.80 -1.09 0.38
C ASN A 93 11.32 0.22 1.01
N SER A 94 11.02 0.22 2.30
CA SER A 94 10.48 1.37 3.02
C SER A 94 11.26 1.67 4.29
N SER A 95 11.12 2.89 4.79
CA SER A 95 11.68 3.31 6.07
C SER A 95 10.60 3.74 7.06
N LEU A 96 9.36 3.91 6.59
CA LEU A 96 8.22 4.31 7.41
C LEU A 96 7.02 3.45 7.01
N CYS A 97 6.28 2.97 8.00
CA CYS A 97 5.04 2.23 7.80
C CYS A 97 3.88 3.03 8.39
N ILE A 98 2.92 3.42 7.53
CA ILE A 98 1.66 4.03 7.95
C ILE A 98 0.60 2.96 7.82
N CYS A 99 -0.10 2.65 8.89
CA CYS A 99 -1.07 1.57 8.93
C CYS A 99 -2.35 1.94 9.67
N TYR A 100 -3.37 1.12 9.51
CA TYR A 100 -4.60 1.14 10.29
C TYR A 100 -4.74 -0.24 10.93
N LEU A 101 -4.28 -0.38 12.16
CA LEU A 101 -4.20 -1.67 12.86
C LEU A 101 -5.06 -1.63 14.11
N THR A 102 -6.12 -2.47 14.13
CA THR A 102 -7.01 -2.62 15.27
C THR A 102 -6.97 -4.03 15.88
N GLU A 103 -6.49 -5.02 15.10
CA GLU A 103 -6.50 -6.42 15.49
C GLU A 103 -5.10 -6.89 15.86
N GLN A 104 -5.01 -7.90 16.75
CA GLN A 104 -3.71 -8.47 17.15
C GLN A 104 -3.23 -9.56 16.21
N SER A 105 -4.08 -10.00 15.27
CA SER A 105 -3.75 -11.03 14.30
C SER A 105 -4.28 -10.64 12.93
N GLY A 106 -3.90 -11.40 11.90
CA GLY A 106 -4.30 -11.15 10.53
C GLY A 106 -3.19 -10.52 9.70
N GLY A 107 -3.51 -10.18 8.45
CA GLY A 107 -2.52 -9.70 7.49
C GLY A 107 -1.87 -8.38 7.86
N THR A 108 -2.66 -7.42 8.37
CA THR A 108 -2.13 -6.11 8.80
C THR A 108 -1.20 -6.26 10.00
N ALA A 109 -1.61 -7.06 11.00
CA ALA A 109 -0.77 -7.32 12.18
C ALA A 109 0.54 -8.00 11.78
N TYR A 110 0.48 -8.98 10.89
CA TYR A 110 1.68 -9.66 10.37
C TYR A 110 2.64 -8.64 9.74
N THR A 111 2.14 -7.78 8.87
CA THR A 111 2.95 -6.80 8.15
C THR A 111 3.55 -5.77 9.10
N VAL A 112 2.78 -5.26 10.05
CA VAL A 112 3.27 -4.30 11.05
C VAL A 112 4.35 -4.92 11.93
N ASN A 113 4.16 -6.16 12.38
CA ASN A 113 5.16 -6.86 13.17
C ASN A 113 6.45 -7.09 12.37
N TYR A 114 6.33 -7.45 11.10
CA TYR A 114 7.48 -7.57 10.22
C TYR A 114 8.20 -6.22 10.06
N ALA A 115 7.45 -5.14 9.86
CA ALA A 115 8.02 -3.80 9.73
C ALA A 115 8.80 -3.40 10.99
N ARG A 116 8.26 -3.69 12.18
CA ARG A 116 8.98 -3.45 13.44
C ARG A 116 10.27 -4.24 13.52
N SER A 117 10.25 -5.51 13.11
CA SER A 117 11.44 -6.36 13.13
C SER A 117 12.52 -5.84 12.18
N GLN A 118 12.15 -5.12 11.14
CA GLN A 118 13.08 -4.52 10.17
C GLN A 118 13.47 -3.09 10.54
N GLY A 119 13.04 -2.60 11.70
CA GLY A 119 13.44 -1.29 12.21
C GLY A 119 12.68 -0.10 11.64
N LEU A 120 11.55 -0.31 10.98
CA LEU A 120 10.75 0.78 10.45
C LEU A 120 10.07 1.56 11.59
N LYS A 121 9.95 2.87 11.40
CA LYS A 121 9.06 3.69 12.21
C LYS A 121 7.61 3.33 11.83
N ILE A 122 6.75 3.15 12.85
CA ILE A 122 5.34 2.79 12.65
C ILE A 122 4.47 3.96 13.06
N ILE A 123 3.55 4.35 12.19
CA ILE A 123 2.48 5.31 12.51
C ILE A 123 1.16 4.56 12.31
N ASN A 124 0.47 4.27 13.42
CA ASN A 124 -0.83 3.63 13.39
C ASN A 124 -1.91 4.68 13.57
N ILE A 125 -2.64 4.99 12.49
CA ILE A 125 -3.66 6.04 12.51
C ILE A 125 -4.96 5.59 13.18
N ALA A 126 -5.07 4.31 13.58
CA ALA A 126 -6.21 3.80 14.36
C ALA A 126 -6.11 4.17 15.84
N GLU A 127 -4.98 4.60 16.31
CA GLU A 127 -4.75 5.02 17.69
C GLU A 127 -5.17 6.47 17.95
#